data_90c7f71f3545f12a990120c3a8b7b9b5
#
_entry.id   90c7f71f3545f12a990120c3a8b7b9b5
#
_cell.length_a   1.000
_cell.length_b   1.000
_cell.length_c   1.000
_cell.angle_alpha   90.00
_cell.angle_beta   90.00
_cell.angle_gamma   90.00
#
_symmetry.space_group_name_H-M   'P 1'
#
loop_
_entity.id
_entity.type
_entity.pdbx_description
1 polymer ?
#
loop_
_entity_poly.entity_id
_entity_poly.type
_entity_poly.pdbx_seq_one_letter_code
_entity_poly.pdbx_strand_id
1 'polypeptide(L)'
;MRLFYIFLLPLLFSCTATPPKKPMAKKPQPDLKKEVEEELIYTQTSVNYSFIKDTLTGKISQIKENEQLLIYDREGYLRENYYTNKDFQEQFLWYYDPEHRIIAENYICKSLNNNRTTRKLINHTYDTLGYEVNRYSYEFLDSLSLFSRYEIDYDKHGNLSNVIEYQYQPQDKKWHPFSKEVYKYNERGLKQEKETYYHYMSLWLLKEKESFKYNKDSLIEEKFAYNYKQSNAPRRIRYSYVGQEQQLTYISEKDSITTTESYLYDHRGALSKYTLYNAEGMEQLRQFFLYTPYDKRLQEISYQGDTEQERTIYQYDVKGQLIQKTTYVQGEIRRQTQVKYSYHTSNGL
;
A
#
# COMPACT_ATOMS: atom_id res chain seq x y z
N MET A 1 20.32 -5.00 -9.45
CA MET A 1 19.70 -4.75 -8.15
C MET A 1 18.46 -3.90 -8.42
N ARG A 2 17.28 -4.49 -8.55
CA ARG A 2 16.03 -3.79 -8.87
C ARG A 2 15.21 -3.70 -7.59
N LEU A 3 14.97 -2.46 -7.15
CA LEU A 3 14.09 -2.15 -6.03
C LEU A 3 12.62 -2.37 -6.43
N PHE A 4 11.94 -3.21 -5.68
CA PHE A 4 10.48 -3.32 -5.71
C PHE A 4 9.89 -2.27 -4.75
N TYR A 5 9.10 -1.36 -5.31
CA TYR A 5 8.24 -0.47 -4.52
C TYR A 5 6.91 -1.17 -4.28
N ILE A 6 6.66 -1.54 -3.05
CA ILE A 6 5.33 -1.94 -2.58
C ILE A 6 4.61 -0.67 -2.11
N PHE A 7 3.57 -0.26 -2.82
CA PHE A 7 2.67 0.81 -2.39
C PHE A 7 1.77 0.28 -1.27
N LEU A 8 2.04 0.70 -0.04
CA LEU A 8 1.12 0.60 1.09
C LEU A 8 0.20 1.84 1.08
N LEU A 9 -1.09 1.64 0.81
CA LEU A 9 -2.11 2.65 1.06
C LEU A 9 -2.30 2.82 2.59
N PRO A 10 -2.30 4.04 3.12
CA PRO A 10 -2.65 4.28 4.51
C PRO A 10 -4.18 4.26 4.67
N LEU A 11 -4.68 3.31 5.44
CA LEU A 11 -6.06 3.34 5.97
C LEU A 11 -6.12 4.32 7.14
N LEU A 12 -6.92 5.37 6.99
CA LEU A 12 -7.25 6.31 8.04
C LEU A 12 -8.36 5.72 8.90
N PHE A 13 -8.09 5.47 10.17
CA PHE A 13 -9.10 5.14 11.17
C PHE A 13 -9.14 6.20 12.26
N SER A 14 -10.34 6.65 12.57
CA SER A 14 -10.69 7.55 13.67
C SER A 14 -11.23 6.73 14.84
N CYS A 15 -10.75 7.01 16.04
CA CYS A 15 -10.99 6.18 17.20
C CYS A 15 -11.17 6.96 18.52
N THR A 16 -12.09 6.50 19.44
CA THR A 16 -12.29 6.98 20.81
C THR A 16 -12.05 5.85 21.83
N ALA A 17 -11.34 6.13 22.92
CA ALA A 17 -10.84 5.13 23.89
C ALA A 17 -11.52 5.12 25.26
N THR A 18 -11.51 3.97 25.93
CA THR A 18 -11.72 3.80 27.38
C THR A 18 -10.87 2.67 27.98
N PRO A 19 -10.66 2.62 29.33
CA PRO A 19 -9.50 2.00 29.97
C PRO A 19 -9.61 0.48 30.27
N PRO A 20 -8.52 -0.19 30.76
CA PRO A 20 -8.28 -1.61 30.60
C PRO A 20 -8.91 -2.52 31.66
N LYS A 21 -9.28 -3.74 31.29
CA LYS A 21 -9.64 -4.86 32.17
C LYS A 21 -8.85 -6.12 31.88
N LYS A 22 -8.74 -6.96 32.93
CA LYS A 22 -7.95 -8.17 33.14
C LYS A 22 -7.97 -9.23 32.02
N PRO A 23 -6.96 -10.12 31.97
CA PRO A 23 -6.80 -11.09 30.90
C PRO A 23 -7.91 -12.15 30.88
N MET A 24 -8.52 -12.37 29.73
CA MET A 24 -9.50 -13.43 29.47
C MET A 24 -8.81 -14.71 29.00
N ALA A 25 -9.38 -15.84 29.44
CA ALA A 25 -8.95 -17.19 29.08
C ALA A 25 -9.04 -17.45 27.57
N LYS A 26 -8.06 -18.23 27.06
CA LYS A 26 -8.00 -18.68 25.67
C LYS A 26 -9.28 -19.42 25.30
N LYS A 27 -10.06 -18.87 24.35
CA LYS A 27 -11.08 -19.61 23.62
C LYS A 27 -10.40 -20.49 22.54
N PRO A 28 -10.92 -21.70 22.26
CA PRO A 28 -10.40 -22.52 21.18
C PRO A 28 -10.54 -21.78 19.83
N GLN A 29 -9.50 -21.86 19.00
CA GLN A 29 -9.54 -21.34 17.63
C GLN A 29 -10.63 -22.07 16.84
N PRO A 30 -11.48 -21.36 16.09
CA PRO A 30 -12.43 -21.99 15.20
C PRO A 30 -11.70 -22.78 14.10
N ASP A 31 -12.27 -23.89 13.68
CA ASP A 31 -11.75 -24.73 12.61
C ASP A 31 -12.03 -24.06 11.26
N LEU A 32 -11.09 -23.20 10.84
CA LEU A 32 -11.19 -22.29 9.70
C LEU A 32 -11.40 -22.97 8.34
N LYS A 33 -11.33 -24.31 8.27
CA LYS A 33 -11.47 -25.04 7.00
C LYS A 33 -12.92 -25.28 6.55
N LYS A 34 -13.91 -25.13 7.42
CA LYS A 34 -15.29 -25.51 7.12
C LYS A 34 -16.21 -24.38 6.65
N GLU A 35 -15.86 -23.11 6.91
CA GLU A 35 -16.75 -21.98 6.60
C GLU A 35 -16.48 -21.28 5.25
N VAL A 36 -15.39 -21.63 4.56
CA VAL A 36 -14.95 -20.89 3.36
C VAL A 36 -15.68 -21.30 2.07
N GLU A 37 -16.35 -22.49 2.04
CA GLU A 37 -16.84 -23.04 0.78
C GLU A 37 -18.20 -22.48 0.28
N GLU A 38 -18.97 -21.74 1.09
CA GLU A 38 -20.36 -21.40 0.73
C GLU A 38 -20.61 -19.93 0.32
N GLU A 39 -19.63 -19.02 0.38
CA GLU A 39 -19.90 -17.57 0.29
C GLU A 39 -19.34 -16.83 -0.93
N LEU A 40 -18.67 -17.47 -1.87
CA LEU A 40 -18.02 -16.80 -2.99
C LEU A 40 -19.02 -16.35 -4.06
N ILE A 41 -19.07 -15.06 -4.39
CA ILE A 41 -19.97 -14.54 -5.44
C ILE A 41 -19.24 -13.93 -6.63
N TYR A 42 -18.05 -13.41 -6.45
CA TYR A 42 -17.45 -12.56 -7.49
C TYR A 42 -15.98 -12.85 -7.68
N THR A 43 -15.59 -13.10 -8.91
CA THR A 43 -14.19 -13.26 -9.28
C THR A 43 -13.80 -12.25 -10.34
N GLN A 44 -12.61 -11.68 -10.17
CA GLN A 44 -11.97 -10.82 -11.16
C GLN A 44 -10.66 -11.47 -11.59
N THR A 45 -10.51 -11.77 -12.87
CA THR A 45 -9.25 -12.27 -13.46
C THR A 45 -8.63 -11.18 -14.30
N SER A 46 -7.37 -10.85 -14.02
CA SER A 46 -6.57 -9.91 -14.81
C SER A 46 -5.38 -10.63 -15.41
N VAL A 47 -5.17 -10.47 -16.71
CA VAL A 47 -4.02 -11.04 -17.43
C VAL A 47 -3.23 -9.90 -18.06
N ASN A 48 -1.94 -9.84 -17.74
CA ASN A 48 -1.04 -8.84 -18.29
C ASN A 48 -0.18 -9.45 -19.40
N TYR A 49 -0.08 -8.72 -20.50
CA TYR A 49 0.73 -9.07 -21.65
C TYR A 49 1.74 -7.98 -21.95
N SER A 50 2.96 -8.37 -22.32
CA SER A 50 3.91 -7.50 -23.01
C SER A 50 3.92 -7.77 -24.51
N PHE A 51 4.34 -6.76 -25.28
CA PHE A 51 4.48 -6.86 -26.72
C PHE A 51 5.90 -6.55 -27.10
N ILE A 52 6.56 -7.52 -27.75
CA ILE A 52 7.94 -7.41 -28.22
C ILE A 52 7.94 -7.38 -29.74
N LYS A 53 8.53 -6.33 -30.31
CA LYS A 53 8.74 -6.20 -31.75
C LYS A 53 10.12 -6.75 -32.09
N ASP A 54 10.16 -7.74 -32.95
CA ASP A 54 11.40 -8.22 -33.56
C ASP A 54 11.98 -7.13 -34.47
N THR A 55 13.18 -6.67 -34.20
CA THR A 55 13.82 -5.58 -34.92
C THR A 55 14.20 -5.92 -36.37
N LEU A 56 14.35 -7.20 -36.69
CA LEU A 56 14.72 -7.67 -38.03
C LEU A 56 13.50 -7.87 -38.92
N THR A 57 12.45 -8.47 -38.38
CA THR A 57 11.26 -8.86 -39.14
C THR A 57 10.10 -7.90 -38.99
N GLY A 58 10.15 -6.98 -38.00
CA GLY A 58 9.06 -6.10 -37.62
C GLY A 58 7.87 -6.82 -36.97
N LYS A 59 7.94 -8.13 -36.77
CA LYS A 59 6.86 -8.95 -36.18
C LYS A 59 6.67 -8.62 -34.72
N ILE A 60 5.43 -8.39 -34.30
CA ILE A 60 5.05 -8.18 -32.91
C ILE A 60 4.62 -9.52 -32.30
N SER A 61 5.25 -9.91 -31.20
CA SER A 61 4.89 -11.09 -30.40
C SER A 61 4.27 -10.66 -29.09
N GLN A 62 3.14 -11.30 -28.73
CA GLN A 62 2.46 -11.11 -27.43
C GLN A 62 2.98 -12.16 -26.47
N ILE A 63 3.43 -11.72 -25.28
CA ILE A 63 3.92 -12.60 -24.21
C ILE A 63 3.07 -12.37 -22.97
N LYS A 64 2.51 -13.45 -22.41
CA LYS A 64 1.83 -13.41 -21.12
C LYS A 64 2.86 -13.23 -20.02
N GLU A 65 2.79 -12.10 -19.29
CA GLU A 65 3.72 -11.77 -18.19
C GLU A 65 3.25 -12.34 -16.86
N ASN A 66 1.97 -12.16 -16.54
CA ASN A 66 1.38 -12.62 -15.30
C ASN A 66 -0.14 -12.72 -15.40
N GLU A 67 -0.71 -13.38 -14.40
CA GLU A 67 -2.14 -13.49 -14.19
C GLU A 67 -2.46 -13.24 -12.72
N GLN A 68 -3.57 -12.55 -12.46
CA GLN A 68 -4.08 -12.30 -11.12
C GLN A 68 -5.56 -12.69 -11.06
N LEU A 69 -5.94 -13.42 -10.03
CA LEU A 69 -7.32 -13.78 -9.72
C LEU A 69 -7.67 -13.20 -8.34
N LEU A 70 -8.69 -12.37 -8.29
CA LEU A 70 -9.26 -11.80 -7.06
C LEU A 70 -10.61 -12.45 -6.81
N ILE A 71 -10.86 -12.87 -5.57
CA ILE A 71 -12.09 -13.55 -5.15
C ILE A 71 -12.71 -12.75 -4.01
N TYR A 72 -13.97 -12.36 -4.18
CA TYR A 72 -14.71 -11.54 -3.23
C TYR A 72 -15.90 -12.33 -2.67
N ASP A 73 -16.29 -12.03 -1.43
CA ASP A 73 -17.52 -12.55 -0.85
C ASP A 73 -18.77 -11.79 -1.32
N ARG A 74 -19.92 -12.12 -0.72
CA ARG A 74 -21.22 -11.51 -1.05
C ARG A 74 -21.32 -10.05 -0.73
N GLU A 75 -20.60 -9.60 0.28
CA GLU A 75 -20.59 -8.23 0.71
C GLU A 75 -19.54 -7.39 -0.04
N GLY A 76 -18.75 -8.03 -0.93
CA GLY A 76 -17.73 -7.36 -1.73
C GLY A 76 -16.37 -7.27 -1.06
N TYR A 77 -16.13 -7.98 0.04
CA TYR A 77 -14.82 -8.04 0.69
C TYR A 77 -13.90 -9.02 -0.04
N LEU A 78 -12.66 -8.60 -0.27
CA LEU A 78 -11.64 -9.42 -0.91
C LEU A 78 -11.23 -10.55 0.04
N ARG A 79 -11.48 -11.80 -0.36
CA ARG A 79 -11.13 -13.01 0.41
C ARG A 79 -9.81 -13.60 -0.02
N GLU A 80 -9.57 -13.63 -1.33
CA GLU A 80 -8.39 -14.26 -1.88
C GLU A 80 -7.82 -13.46 -3.05
N ASN A 81 -6.50 -13.48 -3.17
CA ASN A 81 -5.76 -12.95 -4.30
C ASN A 81 -4.69 -13.96 -4.70
N TYR A 82 -4.81 -14.51 -5.89
CA TYR A 82 -3.80 -15.36 -6.51
C TYR A 82 -3.05 -14.55 -7.56
N TYR A 83 -1.75 -14.61 -7.51
CA TYR A 83 -0.89 -13.99 -8.52
C TYR A 83 0.12 -15.02 -9.03
N THR A 84 0.29 -15.08 -10.34
CA THR A 84 1.23 -16.00 -10.99
C THR A 84 2.00 -15.27 -12.07
N ASN A 85 3.30 -15.44 -12.09
CA ASN A 85 4.17 -15.07 -13.20
C ASN A 85 5.15 -16.22 -13.51
N LYS A 86 6.16 -15.97 -14.36
CA LYS A 86 7.15 -16.98 -14.73
C LYS A 86 8.07 -17.43 -13.60
N ASP A 87 8.23 -16.62 -12.55
CA ASP A 87 9.23 -16.83 -11.48
C ASP A 87 8.59 -17.35 -10.19
N PHE A 88 7.34 -16.99 -9.91
CA PHE A 88 6.66 -17.34 -8.67
C PHE A 88 5.14 -17.36 -8.76
N GLN A 89 4.52 -18.01 -7.80
CA GLN A 89 3.09 -18.00 -7.50
C GLN A 89 2.88 -17.46 -6.09
N GLU A 90 1.93 -16.55 -5.94
CA GLU A 90 1.55 -15.96 -4.65
C GLU A 90 0.07 -16.17 -4.39
N GLN A 91 -0.26 -16.41 -3.13
CA GLN A 91 -1.62 -16.47 -2.64
C GLN A 91 -1.73 -15.65 -1.37
N PHE A 92 -2.72 -14.77 -1.32
CA PHE A 92 -3.13 -14.03 -0.14
C PHE A 92 -4.54 -14.45 0.23
N LEU A 93 -4.77 -14.73 1.52
CA LEU A 93 -6.08 -15.08 2.07
C LEU A 93 -6.37 -14.13 3.22
N TRP A 94 -7.57 -13.56 3.24
CA TRP A 94 -8.04 -12.69 4.31
C TRP A 94 -9.25 -13.30 5.00
N TYR A 95 -9.24 -13.29 6.33
CA TYR A 95 -10.31 -13.78 7.19
C TYR A 95 -10.85 -12.60 7.99
N TYR A 96 -12.16 -12.50 8.03
CA TYR A 96 -12.87 -11.38 8.66
C TYR A 96 -13.73 -11.90 9.81
N ASP A 97 -13.94 -11.06 10.82
CA ASP A 97 -14.96 -11.28 11.84
C ASP A 97 -16.35 -10.82 11.35
N PRO A 98 -17.43 -11.05 12.13
CA PRO A 98 -18.77 -10.58 11.76
C PRO A 98 -18.90 -9.05 11.63
N GLU A 99 -18.00 -8.28 12.20
CA GLU A 99 -17.92 -6.83 12.06
C GLU A 99 -17.04 -6.40 10.87
N HIS A 100 -16.66 -7.35 9.99
CA HIS A 100 -15.84 -7.16 8.78
C HIS A 100 -14.42 -6.63 9.03
N ARG A 101 -13.86 -6.87 10.22
CA ARG A 101 -12.46 -6.55 10.52
C ARG A 101 -11.59 -7.75 10.18
N ILE A 102 -10.40 -7.51 9.64
CA ILE A 102 -9.44 -8.58 9.31
C ILE A 102 -8.91 -9.20 10.61
N ILE A 103 -9.23 -10.47 10.86
CA ILE A 103 -8.72 -11.23 12.02
C ILE A 103 -7.49 -12.07 11.70
N ALA A 104 -7.33 -12.46 10.44
CA ALA A 104 -6.13 -13.16 10.00
C ALA A 104 -5.84 -12.90 8.52
N GLU A 105 -4.55 -12.91 8.19
CA GLU A 105 -4.04 -12.86 6.83
C GLU A 105 -3.08 -14.02 6.64
N ASN A 106 -3.18 -14.74 5.52
CA ASN A 106 -2.25 -15.78 5.15
C ASN A 106 -1.65 -15.49 3.79
N TYR A 107 -0.34 -15.40 3.72
CA TYR A 107 0.42 -15.20 2.50
C TYR A 107 1.27 -16.43 2.23
N ILE A 108 1.22 -16.92 1.01
CA ILE A 108 2.04 -18.03 0.53
C ILE A 108 2.70 -17.59 -0.77
N CYS A 109 4.01 -17.68 -0.84
CA CYS A 109 4.78 -17.45 -2.05
C CYS A 109 5.59 -18.70 -2.38
N LYS A 110 5.39 -19.24 -3.57
CA LYS A 110 6.15 -20.36 -4.11
C LYS A 110 7.02 -19.89 -5.27
N SER A 111 8.32 -20.01 -5.13
CA SER A 111 9.26 -19.79 -6.24
C SER A 111 9.22 -20.99 -7.21
N LEU A 112 8.99 -20.70 -8.48
CA LEU A 112 8.94 -21.73 -9.53
C LEU A 112 10.34 -22.17 -9.99
N ASN A 113 11.35 -21.34 -9.76
CA ASN A 113 12.73 -21.60 -10.20
C ASN A 113 13.48 -22.56 -9.27
N ASN A 114 13.20 -22.51 -7.96
CA ASN A 114 13.91 -23.30 -6.96
C ASN A 114 13.00 -24.11 -6.02
N ASN A 115 11.69 -24.10 -6.30
CA ASN A 115 10.64 -24.79 -5.54
C ASN A 115 10.59 -24.42 -4.02
N ARG A 116 11.14 -23.27 -3.63
CA ARG A 116 11.07 -22.77 -2.25
C ARG A 116 9.71 -22.17 -1.98
N THR A 117 9.21 -22.37 -0.76
CA THR A 117 7.94 -21.81 -0.32
C THR A 117 8.16 -20.95 0.93
N THR A 118 7.75 -19.69 0.84
CA THR A 118 7.64 -18.79 2.00
C THR A 118 6.17 -18.71 2.40
N ARG A 119 5.89 -18.78 3.69
CA ARG A 119 4.55 -18.56 4.26
C ARG A 119 4.63 -17.47 5.30
N LYS A 120 3.63 -16.60 5.32
CA LYS A 120 3.45 -15.58 6.35
C LYS A 120 2.01 -15.63 6.84
N LEU A 121 1.85 -15.76 8.15
CA LEU A 121 0.56 -15.70 8.82
C LEU A 121 0.56 -14.47 9.72
N ILE A 122 -0.48 -13.64 9.62
CA ILE A 122 -0.68 -12.49 10.49
C ILE A 122 -2.02 -12.69 11.21
N ASN A 123 -2.03 -12.58 12.52
CA ASN A 123 -3.24 -12.60 13.33
C ASN A 123 -3.42 -11.24 14.00
N HIS A 124 -4.65 -10.73 13.97
CA HIS A 124 -5.04 -9.45 14.55
C HIS A 124 -5.95 -9.68 15.75
N THR A 125 -5.79 -8.88 16.78
CA THR A 125 -6.72 -8.85 17.91
C THR A 125 -7.19 -7.44 18.18
N TYR A 126 -8.48 -7.31 18.46
CA TYR A 126 -9.16 -6.02 18.65
C TYR A 126 -9.68 -5.91 20.08
N ASP A 127 -9.79 -4.70 20.58
CA ASP A 127 -10.50 -4.40 21.82
C ASP A 127 -12.01 -4.35 21.58
N THR A 128 -12.77 -4.07 22.65
CA THR A 128 -14.24 -3.98 22.61
C THR A 128 -14.76 -2.79 21.81
N LEU A 129 -13.91 -1.83 21.47
CA LEU A 129 -14.22 -0.65 20.66
C LEU A 129 -13.84 -0.85 19.18
N GLY A 130 -13.23 -2.00 18.85
CA GLY A 130 -12.83 -2.32 17.50
C GLY A 130 -11.41 -1.85 17.13
N TYR A 131 -10.60 -1.44 18.11
CA TYR A 131 -9.21 -1.07 17.87
C TYR A 131 -8.29 -2.27 17.84
N GLU A 132 -7.40 -2.35 16.86
CA GLU A 132 -6.37 -3.38 16.83
C GLU A 132 -5.36 -3.11 17.95
N VAL A 133 -5.31 -4.01 18.95
CA VAL A 133 -4.42 -3.86 20.12
C VAL A 133 -3.20 -4.77 20.06
N ASN A 134 -3.27 -5.88 19.31
CA ASN A 134 -2.14 -6.74 19.06
C ASN A 134 -2.16 -7.30 17.64
N ARG A 135 -0.97 -7.53 17.12
CA ARG A 135 -0.73 -8.22 15.87
C ARG A 135 0.40 -9.22 16.06
N TYR A 136 0.20 -10.46 15.61
CA TYR A 136 1.23 -11.50 15.60
C TYR A 136 1.54 -11.84 14.16
N SER A 137 2.81 -11.80 13.78
CA SER A 137 3.29 -12.17 12.44
C SER A 137 4.24 -13.35 12.56
N TYR A 138 3.97 -14.39 11.79
CA TYR A 138 4.78 -15.59 11.69
C TYR A 138 5.25 -15.73 10.25
N GLU A 139 6.54 -15.82 10.02
CA GLU A 139 7.11 -16.02 8.69
C GLU A 139 7.96 -17.29 8.69
N PHE A 140 7.64 -18.19 7.76
CA PHE A 140 8.28 -19.49 7.62
C PHE A 140 9.05 -19.50 6.30
N LEU A 141 10.37 -19.52 6.38
CA LEU A 141 11.31 -19.62 5.27
C LEU A 141 12.07 -20.95 5.41
N ASP A 142 11.69 -21.97 4.66
CA ASP A 142 12.28 -23.32 4.73
C ASP A 142 12.44 -23.83 6.18
N SER A 143 13.61 -23.60 6.79
CA SER A 143 13.92 -23.98 8.17
C SER A 143 13.95 -22.81 9.16
N LEU A 144 13.84 -21.57 8.70
CA LEU A 144 13.90 -20.36 9.52
C LEU A 144 12.50 -19.83 9.75
N SER A 145 12.14 -19.65 11.03
CA SER A 145 10.88 -19.03 11.41
C SER A 145 11.17 -17.71 12.11
N LEU A 146 10.67 -16.62 11.55
CA LEU A 146 10.67 -15.30 12.15
C LEU A 146 9.30 -15.06 12.78
N PHE A 147 9.29 -14.64 14.06
CA PHE A 147 8.07 -14.33 14.78
C PHE A 147 8.17 -12.89 15.26
N SER A 148 7.20 -12.08 14.90
CA SER A 148 7.05 -10.72 15.40
C SER A 148 5.71 -10.57 16.11
N ARG A 149 5.71 -9.79 17.19
CA ARG A 149 4.50 -9.36 17.89
C ARG A 149 4.49 -7.85 17.96
N TYR A 150 3.36 -7.26 17.70
CA TYR A 150 3.15 -5.82 17.82
C TYR A 150 2.17 -5.54 18.95
N GLU A 151 2.51 -4.61 19.82
CA GLU A 151 1.63 -4.01 20.81
C GLU A 151 1.29 -2.61 20.32
N ILE A 152 0.00 -2.29 20.29
CA ILE A 152 -0.53 -1.07 19.66
C ILE A 152 -1.36 -0.33 20.71
N ASP A 153 -0.98 0.92 21.00
CA ASP A 153 -1.65 1.77 21.95
C ASP A 153 -2.26 2.99 21.28
N TYR A 154 -3.34 3.48 21.89
CA TYR A 154 -4.05 4.67 21.44
C TYR A 154 -4.10 5.72 22.54
N ASP A 155 -4.21 6.99 22.16
CA ASP A 155 -4.41 8.07 23.12
C ASP A 155 -5.89 8.13 23.59
N LYS A 156 -6.19 9.02 24.51
CA LYS A 156 -7.56 9.20 25.05
C LYS A 156 -8.59 9.67 23.99
N HIS A 157 -8.15 10.11 22.85
CA HIS A 157 -8.98 10.54 21.72
C HIS A 157 -9.08 9.45 20.64
N GLY A 158 -8.42 8.30 20.86
CA GLY A 158 -8.40 7.19 19.94
C GLY A 158 -7.41 7.32 18.78
N ASN A 159 -6.49 8.26 18.84
CA ASN A 159 -5.43 8.31 17.87
C ASN A 159 -4.32 7.32 18.24
N LEU A 160 -3.72 6.68 17.23
CA LEU A 160 -2.59 5.78 17.42
C LEU A 160 -1.43 6.52 18.12
N SER A 161 -1.05 6.08 19.33
CA SER A 161 -0.03 6.76 20.13
C SER A 161 1.32 6.05 20.13
N ASN A 162 1.30 4.72 20.08
CA ASN A 162 2.51 3.92 20.18
C ASN A 162 2.35 2.56 19.49
N VAL A 163 3.39 2.09 18.82
CA VAL A 163 3.48 0.73 18.27
C VAL A 163 4.83 0.17 18.68
N ILE A 164 4.86 -0.95 19.39
CA ILE A 164 6.11 -1.63 19.75
C ILE A 164 6.13 -2.98 19.03
N GLU A 165 7.19 -3.21 18.28
CA GLU A 165 7.50 -4.49 17.67
C GLU A 165 8.46 -5.27 18.56
N TYR A 166 8.13 -6.52 18.79
CA TYR A 166 8.99 -7.50 19.46
C TYR A 166 9.33 -8.61 18.47
N GLN A 167 10.56 -9.11 18.54
CA GLN A 167 10.98 -10.29 17.80
C GLN A 167 11.25 -11.43 18.77
N TYR A 168 10.77 -12.62 18.43
CA TYR A 168 11.03 -13.82 19.21
C TYR A 168 12.42 -14.36 18.89
N GLN A 169 13.21 -14.62 19.93
CA GLN A 169 14.52 -15.26 19.81
C GLN A 169 14.42 -16.72 20.26
N PRO A 170 14.59 -17.70 19.36
CA PRO A 170 14.50 -19.12 19.71
C PRO A 170 15.55 -19.58 20.73
N GLN A 171 16.71 -18.90 20.79
CA GLN A 171 17.84 -19.26 21.65
C GLN A 171 17.49 -19.13 23.14
N ASP A 172 16.80 -18.08 23.52
CA ASP A 172 16.38 -17.85 24.93
C ASP A 172 14.87 -17.98 25.14
N LYS A 173 14.12 -18.29 24.07
CA LYS A 173 12.65 -18.46 24.06
C LYS A 173 11.90 -17.24 24.59
N LYS A 174 12.40 -16.03 24.26
CA LYS A 174 11.83 -14.77 24.73
C LYS A 174 11.51 -13.82 23.57
N TRP A 175 10.58 -12.93 23.85
CA TRP A 175 10.29 -11.77 23.00
C TRP A 175 11.21 -10.62 23.40
N HIS A 176 11.97 -10.12 22.46
CA HIS A 176 12.85 -8.96 22.63
C HIS A 176 12.28 -7.76 21.87
N PRO A 177 12.24 -6.57 22.47
CA PRO A 177 11.84 -5.37 21.77
C PRO A 177 12.81 -5.09 20.62
N PHE A 178 12.27 -4.76 19.45
CA PHE A 178 13.03 -4.55 18.24
C PHE A 178 12.91 -3.13 17.72
N SER A 179 11.68 -2.65 17.49
CA SER A 179 11.41 -1.29 17.04
C SER A 179 10.23 -0.69 17.79
N LYS A 180 10.16 0.65 17.79
CA LYS A 180 9.08 1.40 18.42
C LYS A 180 8.77 2.63 17.57
N GLU A 181 7.49 2.87 17.34
CA GLU A 181 6.98 4.10 16.76
C GLU A 181 6.15 4.86 17.79
N VAL A 182 6.37 6.17 17.90
CA VAL A 182 5.63 7.05 18.79
C VAL A 182 5.00 8.17 17.97
N TYR A 183 3.73 8.44 18.19
CA TYR A 183 2.95 9.43 17.48
C TYR A 183 2.48 10.51 18.45
N LYS A 184 2.58 11.77 18.03
CA LYS A 184 2.05 12.92 18.76
C LYS A 184 1.11 13.71 17.89
N TYR A 185 0.05 14.22 18.50
CA TYR A 185 -0.99 14.98 17.83
C TYR A 185 -1.13 16.36 18.49
N ASN A 186 -1.55 17.35 17.70
CA ASN A 186 -1.87 18.66 18.22
C ASN A 186 -3.31 18.67 18.80
N GLU A 187 -3.72 19.80 19.36
CA GLU A 187 -5.06 19.99 19.96
C GLU A 187 -6.21 19.75 18.98
N ARG A 188 -5.97 19.83 17.67
CA ARG A 188 -6.94 19.55 16.60
C ARG A 188 -6.98 18.09 16.17
N GLY A 189 -6.21 17.22 16.82
CA GLY A 189 -6.09 15.80 16.46
C GLY A 189 -5.25 15.54 15.20
N LEU A 190 -4.51 16.53 14.69
CA LEU A 190 -3.63 16.38 13.54
C LEU A 190 -2.26 15.88 13.99
N LYS A 191 -1.70 14.89 13.27
CA LYS A 191 -0.39 14.30 13.60
C LYS A 191 0.71 15.34 13.53
N GLN A 192 1.33 15.66 14.66
CA GLN A 192 2.38 16.65 14.78
C GLN A 192 3.79 16.05 14.65
N GLU A 193 3.99 14.86 15.20
CA GLU A 193 5.26 14.14 15.13
C GLU A 193 5.04 12.64 14.97
N LYS A 194 6.00 11.99 14.32
CA LYS A 194 6.23 10.54 14.35
C LYS A 194 7.70 10.32 14.64
N GLU A 195 8.01 9.51 15.64
CA GLU A 195 9.36 9.13 16.01
C GLU A 195 9.50 7.62 15.88
N THR A 196 10.56 7.15 15.21
CA THR A 196 10.88 5.72 15.06
C THR A 196 12.18 5.44 15.78
N TYR A 197 12.14 4.46 16.67
CA TYR A 197 13.28 4.02 17.48
C TYR A 197 13.64 2.58 17.13
N TYR A 198 14.90 2.21 17.30
CA TYR A 198 15.34 0.82 17.37
C TYR A 198 15.86 0.51 18.77
N HIS A 199 15.70 -0.73 19.17
CA HIS A 199 16.17 -1.21 20.47
C HIS A 199 17.59 -1.74 20.34
N TYR A 200 18.52 -1.24 21.17
CA TYR A 200 19.91 -1.70 21.21
C TYR A 200 20.46 -1.62 22.63
N MET A 201 21.05 -2.70 23.14
CA MET A 201 21.63 -2.79 24.49
C MET A 201 20.72 -2.21 25.59
N SER A 202 19.45 -2.61 25.61
CA SER A 202 18.42 -2.15 26.56
C SER A 202 18.02 -0.68 26.46
N LEU A 203 18.43 0.02 25.40
CA LEU A 203 18.10 1.42 25.14
C LEU A 203 17.29 1.57 23.86
N TRP A 204 16.37 2.54 23.85
CA TRP A 204 15.68 2.99 22.67
C TRP A 204 16.48 4.12 22.00
N LEU A 205 17.03 3.86 20.83
CA LEU A 205 17.79 4.83 20.06
C LEU A 205 16.93 5.38 18.93
N LEU A 206 16.79 6.71 18.86
CA LEU A 206 16.03 7.40 17.83
C LEU A 206 16.71 7.18 16.47
N LYS A 207 15.93 6.62 15.53
CA LYS A 207 16.38 6.35 14.16
C LYS A 207 15.88 7.41 13.18
N GLU A 208 14.59 7.71 13.26
CA GLU A 208 13.92 8.64 12.35
C GLU A 208 12.93 9.50 13.13
N LYS A 209 12.77 10.73 12.68
CA LYS A 209 11.74 11.65 13.19
C LYS A 209 11.09 12.37 12.02
N GLU A 210 9.78 12.40 11.99
CA GLU A 210 9.00 13.26 11.12
C GLU A 210 8.27 14.30 11.98
N SER A 211 8.22 15.54 11.53
CA SER A 211 7.37 16.57 12.13
C SER A 211 6.59 17.32 11.06
N PHE A 212 5.39 17.74 11.41
CA PHE A 212 4.42 18.32 10.49
C PHE A 212 3.96 19.68 11.01
N LYS A 213 3.93 20.69 10.15
CA LYS A 213 3.29 21.97 10.39
C LYS A 213 2.04 22.06 9.52
N TYR A 214 1.01 22.67 10.05
CA TYR A 214 -0.28 22.84 9.39
C TYR A 214 -0.65 24.31 9.30
N ASN A 215 -1.30 24.67 8.21
CA ASN A 215 -1.91 25.98 8.05
C ASN A 215 -3.23 26.08 8.85
N LYS A 216 -3.89 27.23 8.78
CA LYS A 216 -5.19 27.47 9.42
C LYS A 216 -6.30 26.52 8.95
N ASP A 217 -6.23 26.04 7.74
CA ASP A 217 -7.21 25.15 7.10
C ASP A 217 -6.91 23.66 7.36
N SER A 218 -5.99 23.35 8.30
CA SER A 218 -5.55 22.00 8.66
C SER A 218 -4.83 21.23 7.54
N LEU A 219 -4.38 21.92 6.51
CA LEU A 219 -3.53 21.36 5.45
C LEU A 219 -2.06 21.42 5.86
N ILE A 220 -1.28 20.40 5.48
CA ILE A 220 0.16 20.35 5.77
C ILE A 220 0.85 21.49 5.01
N GLU A 221 1.57 22.35 5.74
CA GLU A 221 2.40 23.44 5.19
C GLU A 221 3.86 23.02 5.04
N GLU A 222 4.39 22.30 6.03
CA GLU A 222 5.75 21.76 5.99
C GLU A 222 5.83 20.39 6.64
N LYS A 223 6.66 19.54 6.07
CA LYS A 223 7.09 18.27 6.67
C LYS A 223 8.61 18.28 6.79
N PHE A 224 9.12 17.93 7.95
CA PHE A 224 10.55 17.69 8.22
C PHE A 224 10.75 16.19 8.46
N ALA A 225 11.77 15.63 7.85
CA ALA A 225 12.13 14.22 8.02
C ALA A 225 13.62 14.10 8.36
N TYR A 226 13.91 13.61 9.55
CA TYR A 226 15.26 13.38 10.07
C TYR A 226 15.57 11.88 9.97
N ASN A 227 16.75 11.54 9.47
CA ASN A 227 17.27 10.18 9.54
C ASN A 227 18.64 10.19 10.21
N TYR A 228 18.67 9.91 11.50
CA TYR A 228 19.86 10.03 12.35
C TYR A 228 20.98 9.03 12.02
N LYS A 229 20.69 7.99 11.18
CA LYS A 229 21.74 7.10 10.68
C LYS A 229 22.48 7.66 9.46
N GLN A 230 21.84 8.54 8.70
CA GLN A 230 22.36 9.06 7.44
C GLN A 230 22.85 10.50 7.56
N SER A 231 22.12 11.33 8.30
CA SER A 231 22.40 12.76 8.44
C SER A 231 21.70 13.33 9.66
N ASN A 232 22.30 14.35 10.29
CA ASN A 232 21.68 15.13 11.37
C ASN A 232 20.80 16.28 10.85
N ALA A 233 20.85 16.57 9.55
CA ALA A 233 20.06 17.64 8.95
C ALA A 233 18.74 17.08 8.37
N PRO A 234 17.61 17.77 8.53
CA PRO A 234 16.33 17.31 8.03
C PRO A 234 16.22 17.49 6.52
N ARG A 235 15.53 16.55 5.87
CA ARG A 235 14.90 16.80 4.58
C ARG A 235 13.61 17.56 4.85
N ARG A 236 13.40 18.66 4.14
CA ARG A 236 12.21 19.50 4.27
C ARG A 236 11.37 19.41 3.00
N ILE A 237 10.07 19.23 3.17
CA ILE A 237 9.09 19.32 2.09
C ILE A 237 8.15 20.47 2.44
N ARG A 238 8.05 21.43 1.54
CA ARG A 238 7.09 22.53 1.66
C ARG A 238 5.89 22.24 0.74
N TYR A 239 4.72 22.50 1.26
CA TYR A 239 3.46 22.34 0.55
C TYR A 239 2.86 23.72 0.31
N SER A 240 2.38 23.97 -0.90
CA SER A 240 1.59 25.15 -1.22
C SER A 240 0.30 24.74 -1.94
N TYR A 241 -0.76 25.49 -1.72
CA TYR A 241 -2.10 25.23 -2.23
C TYR A 241 -2.63 26.52 -2.86
N VAL A 242 -2.89 26.52 -4.17
CA VAL A 242 -3.42 27.68 -4.89
C VAL A 242 -4.59 27.20 -5.76
N GLY A 243 -5.83 27.49 -5.31
CA GLY A 243 -7.04 26.99 -5.99
C GLY A 243 -7.06 25.47 -6.03
N GLN A 244 -7.02 24.91 -7.24
CA GLN A 244 -7.00 23.45 -7.46
C GLN A 244 -5.59 22.86 -7.60
N GLU A 245 -4.56 23.68 -7.43
CA GLU A 245 -3.16 23.25 -7.54
C GLU A 245 -2.53 23.04 -6.17
N GLN A 246 -1.87 21.89 -6.01
CA GLN A 246 -0.99 21.60 -4.88
C GLN A 246 0.43 21.45 -5.40
N GLN A 247 1.38 22.11 -4.73
CA GLN A 247 2.80 21.95 -5.03
C GLN A 247 3.55 21.41 -3.82
N LEU A 248 4.49 20.50 -4.06
CA LEU A 248 5.42 19.96 -3.09
C LEU A 248 6.83 20.33 -3.51
N THR A 249 7.49 21.16 -2.73
CA THR A 249 8.89 21.56 -2.96
C THR A 249 9.79 20.80 -2.00
N TYR A 250 10.67 19.97 -2.54
CA TYR A 250 11.67 19.22 -1.79
C TYR A 250 12.91 20.06 -1.61
N ILE A 251 13.35 20.22 -0.36
CA ILE A 251 14.45 21.08 0.04
C ILE A 251 15.52 20.22 0.69
N SER A 252 16.75 20.35 0.21
CA SER A 252 17.91 19.62 0.73
C SER A 252 18.33 20.14 2.11
N GLU A 253 19.26 19.42 2.74
CA GLU A 253 19.88 19.78 4.01
C GLU A 253 20.61 21.15 3.97
N LYS A 254 20.99 21.61 2.77
CA LYS A 254 21.64 22.91 2.54
C LYS A 254 20.65 24.03 2.18
N ASP A 255 19.36 23.83 2.46
CA ASP A 255 18.26 24.75 2.10
C ASP A 255 18.13 25.05 0.59
N SER A 256 18.71 24.22 -0.26
CA SER A 256 18.53 24.32 -1.71
C SER A 256 17.35 23.46 -2.19
N ILE A 257 16.55 24.00 -3.12
CA ILE A 257 15.50 23.23 -3.77
C ILE A 257 16.17 22.11 -4.59
N THR A 258 15.64 20.89 -4.50
CA THR A 258 16.08 19.74 -5.29
C THR A 258 15.11 19.41 -6.40
N THR A 259 13.83 19.38 -6.09
CA THR A 259 12.75 19.13 -7.04
C THR A 259 11.46 19.81 -6.58
N THR A 260 10.56 20.07 -7.52
CA THR A 260 9.18 20.50 -7.23
C THR A 260 8.21 19.63 -7.99
N GLU A 261 7.20 19.14 -7.32
CA GLU A 261 6.06 18.41 -7.90
C GLU A 261 4.84 19.30 -7.87
N SER A 262 4.10 19.38 -8.98
CA SER A 262 2.81 20.10 -9.08
C SER A 262 1.71 19.11 -9.43
N TYR A 263 0.61 19.19 -8.69
CA TYR A 263 -0.59 18.39 -8.85
C TYR A 263 -1.77 19.34 -9.10
N LEU A 264 -2.34 19.29 -10.29
CA LEU A 264 -3.54 20.04 -10.63
C LEU A 264 -4.75 19.12 -10.61
N TYR A 265 -5.76 19.50 -9.87
CA TYR A 265 -7.03 18.77 -9.77
C TYR A 265 -8.10 19.45 -10.62
N ASP A 266 -9.05 18.68 -11.14
CA ASP A 266 -10.23 19.23 -11.81
C ASP A 266 -11.27 19.72 -10.78
N HIS A 267 -12.37 20.28 -11.26
CA HIS A 267 -13.46 20.81 -10.40
C HIS A 267 -14.15 19.73 -9.56
N ARG A 268 -13.93 18.44 -9.81
CA ARG A 268 -14.46 17.29 -9.06
C ARG A 268 -13.45 16.76 -8.03
N GLY A 269 -12.23 17.33 -8.01
CA GLY A 269 -11.15 16.87 -7.16
C GLY A 269 -10.34 15.70 -7.71
N ALA A 270 -10.54 15.32 -9.00
CA ALA A 270 -9.72 14.31 -9.66
C ALA A 270 -8.42 14.92 -10.18
N LEU A 271 -7.29 14.21 -10.04
CA LEU A 271 -5.99 14.66 -10.54
C LEU A 271 -6.01 14.74 -12.07
N SER A 272 -5.93 15.95 -12.63
CA SER A 272 -5.96 16.20 -14.08
C SER A 272 -4.58 16.34 -14.71
N LYS A 273 -3.60 16.86 -13.92
CA LYS A 273 -2.22 17.03 -14.38
C LYS A 273 -1.24 16.85 -13.23
N TYR A 274 -0.13 16.18 -13.50
CA TYR A 274 1.06 16.12 -12.67
C TYR A 274 2.25 16.69 -13.42
N THR A 275 3.11 17.45 -12.76
CA THR A 275 4.35 17.97 -13.35
C THR A 275 5.49 17.86 -12.35
N LEU A 276 6.64 17.36 -12.81
CA LEU A 276 7.89 17.31 -12.05
C LEU A 276 8.87 18.32 -12.62
N TYR A 277 9.41 19.16 -11.76
CA TYR A 277 10.44 20.14 -12.08
C TYR A 277 11.75 19.78 -11.36
N ASN A 278 12.89 20.07 -12.00
CA ASN A 278 14.19 19.97 -11.35
C ASN A 278 14.47 21.19 -10.44
N ALA A 279 15.69 21.26 -9.90
CA ALA A 279 16.13 22.32 -9.01
C ALA A 279 16.08 23.73 -9.64
N GLU A 280 16.31 23.80 -10.95
CA GLU A 280 16.31 25.04 -11.74
C GLU A 280 14.90 25.45 -12.21
N GLY A 281 13.86 24.68 -11.82
CA GLY A 281 12.48 24.93 -12.22
C GLY A 281 12.15 24.48 -13.64
N MET A 282 13.01 23.69 -14.29
CA MET A 282 12.75 23.16 -15.62
C MET A 282 11.89 21.88 -15.52
N GLU A 283 10.86 21.79 -16.35
CA GLU A 283 9.99 20.62 -16.44
C GLU A 283 10.78 19.39 -16.89
N GLN A 284 10.70 18.32 -16.10
CA GLN A 284 11.33 17.02 -16.38
C GLN A 284 10.32 15.99 -16.88
N LEU A 285 9.11 16.04 -16.35
CA LEU A 285 8.03 15.11 -16.65
C LEU A 285 6.71 15.84 -16.53
N ARG A 286 5.80 15.58 -17.44
CA ARG A 286 4.41 16.04 -17.37
C ARG A 286 3.47 14.89 -17.70
N GLN A 287 2.42 14.73 -16.87
CA GLN A 287 1.39 13.70 -17.07
C GLN A 287 0.02 14.35 -17.08
N PHE A 288 -0.84 13.88 -17.97
CA PHE A 288 -2.24 14.26 -18.06
C PHE A 288 -3.12 13.07 -17.79
N PHE A 289 -4.22 13.29 -17.09
CA PHE A 289 -5.20 12.29 -16.72
C PHE A 289 -6.59 12.74 -17.20
N LEU A 290 -7.23 11.91 -18.01
CA LEU A 290 -8.57 12.16 -18.51
C LEU A 290 -9.55 11.17 -17.89
N TYR A 291 -10.74 11.63 -17.56
CA TYR A 291 -11.76 10.85 -16.88
C TYR A 291 -13.09 10.88 -17.63
N THR A 292 -13.91 9.86 -17.44
CA THR A 292 -15.32 9.87 -17.80
C THR A 292 -16.08 10.87 -16.92
N PRO A 293 -17.33 11.22 -17.25
CA PRO A 293 -18.21 11.97 -16.35
C PRO A 293 -18.48 11.27 -15.00
N TYR A 294 -18.18 9.98 -14.89
CA TYR A 294 -18.36 9.14 -13.70
C TYR A 294 -17.03 8.85 -12.96
N ASP A 295 -16.03 9.73 -13.12
CA ASP A 295 -14.70 9.68 -12.46
C ASP A 295 -13.85 8.43 -12.76
N LYS A 296 -14.17 7.71 -13.85
CA LYS A 296 -13.35 6.59 -14.30
C LYS A 296 -12.25 7.10 -15.23
N ARG A 297 -11.01 6.70 -14.99
CA ARG A 297 -9.87 7.10 -15.82
C ARG A 297 -10.01 6.55 -17.22
N LEU A 298 -10.04 7.45 -18.23
CA LEU A 298 -10.05 7.09 -19.64
C LEU A 298 -8.67 6.98 -20.24
N GLN A 299 -7.79 7.91 -19.85
CA GLN A 299 -6.49 8.02 -20.44
C GLN A 299 -5.49 8.65 -19.48
N GLU A 300 -4.25 8.22 -19.61
CA GLU A 300 -3.08 8.80 -18.96
C GLU A 300 -1.98 8.96 -20.01
N ILE A 301 -1.39 10.15 -20.09
CA ILE A 301 -0.35 10.46 -21.09
C ILE A 301 0.81 11.11 -20.37
N SER A 302 2.03 10.61 -20.58
CA SER A 302 3.24 11.21 -20.06
C SER A 302 4.10 11.79 -21.16
N TYR A 303 4.72 12.95 -20.86
CA TYR A 303 5.59 13.71 -21.76
C TYR A 303 6.93 13.99 -21.07
N GLN A 304 7.97 14.00 -21.89
CA GLN A 304 9.26 14.58 -21.53
C GLN A 304 9.56 15.69 -22.55
N GLY A 305 9.55 16.94 -22.09
CA GLY A 305 9.42 18.09 -22.99
C GLY A 305 8.12 17.99 -23.81
N ASP A 306 8.22 18.13 -25.14
CA ASP A 306 7.08 18.02 -26.05
C ASP A 306 6.90 16.60 -26.64
N THR A 307 7.74 15.65 -26.21
CA THR A 307 7.69 14.28 -26.73
C THR A 307 6.83 13.40 -25.83
N GLU A 308 5.78 12.79 -26.40
CA GLU A 308 4.98 11.77 -25.74
C GLU A 308 5.85 10.53 -25.51
N GLN A 309 6.01 10.13 -24.24
CA GLN A 309 6.77 8.96 -23.85
C GLN A 309 5.88 7.73 -23.73
N GLU A 310 4.75 7.90 -23.07
CA GLU A 310 3.83 6.80 -22.78
C GLU A 310 2.38 7.31 -22.81
N ARG A 311 1.50 6.47 -23.32
CA ARG A 311 0.04 6.68 -23.29
C ARG A 311 -0.63 5.41 -22.81
N THR A 312 -1.48 5.50 -21.80
CA THR A 312 -2.32 4.40 -21.34
C THR A 312 -3.78 4.71 -21.58
N ILE A 313 -4.50 3.77 -22.18
CA ILE A 313 -5.94 3.85 -22.47
C ILE A 313 -6.68 2.81 -21.65
N TYR A 314 -7.79 3.21 -21.04
CA TYR A 314 -8.66 2.37 -20.21
C TYR A 314 -10.01 2.17 -20.90
N GLN A 315 -10.49 0.95 -20.95
CA GLN A 315 -11.78 0.59 -21.54
C GLN A 315 -12.67 -0.08 -20.49
N TYR A 316 -13.94 0.26 -20.49
CA TYR A 316 -14.92 -0.21 -19.52
C TYR A 316 -16.10 -0.86 -20.24
N ASP A 317 -16.74 -1.83 -19.60
CA ASP A 317 -18.00 -2.40 -20.04
C ASP A 317 -19.18 -1.46 -19.77
N VAL A 318 -20.38 -1.89 -20.17
CA VAL A 318 -21.63 -1.13 -19.97
C VAL A 318 -22.00 -0.93 -18.50
N LYS A 319 -21.47 -1.77 -17.59
CA LYS A 319 -21.61 -1.63 -16.14
C LYS A 319 -20.54 -0.72 -15.55
N GLY A 320 -19.60 -0.27 -16.39
CA GLY A 320 -18.48 0.57 -16.01
C GLY A 320 -17.37 -0.18 -15.29
N GLN A 321 -17.25 -1.48 -15.48
CA GLN A 321 -16.13 -2.28 -14.98
C GLN A 321 -14.97 -2.23 -15.97
N LEU A 322 -13.74 -2.09 -15.50
CA LEU A 322 -12.55 -2.05 -16.34
C LEU A 322 -12.36 -3.39 -17.04
N ILE A 323 -12.44 -3.42 -18.37
CA ILE A 323 -12.21 -4.65 -19.15
C ILE A 323 -10.84 -4.70 -19.82
N GLN A 324 -10.26 -3.53 -20.10
CA GLN A 324 -8.93 -3.47 -20.72
C GLN A 324 -8.17 -2.21 -20.34
N LYS A 325 -6.86 -2.37 -20.16
CA LYS A 325 -5.88 -1.29 -20.06
C LYS A 325 -4.78 -1.55 -21.08
N THR A 326 -4.51 -0.59 -21.98
CA THR A 326 -3.46 -0.71 -23.01
C THR A 326 -2.48 0.43 -22.88
N THR A 327 -1.19 0.11 -22.79
CA THR A 327 -0.10 1.07 -22.71
C THR A 327 0.69 1.08 -24.01
N TYR A 328 0.86 2.26 -24.57
CA TYR A 328 1.64 2.56 -25.75
C TYR A 328 2.90 3.31 -25.37
N VAL A 329 4.01 3.01 -26.02
CA VAL A 329 5.26 3.75 -25.93
C VAL A 329 5.66 4.11 -27.35
N GLN A 330 5.84 5.39 -27.62
CA GLN A 330 6.13 5.91 -28.97
C GLN A 330 5.14 5.42 -30.03
N GLY A 331 3.85 5.32 -29.68
CA GLY A 331 2.79 4.85 -30.56
C GLY A 331 2.65 3.33 -30.71
N GLU A 332 3.59 2.55 -30.20
CA GLU A 332 3.54 1.08 -30.24
C GLU A 332 2.98 0.49 -28.96
N ILE A 333 2.13 -0.55 -29.05
CA ILE A 333 1.63 -1.27 -27.88
C ILE A 333 2.79 -1.96 -27.16
N ARG A 334 2.98 -1.67 -25.88
CA ARG A 334 4.00 -2.30 -25.04
C ARG A 334 3.41 -3.25 -24.00
N ARG A 335 2.25 -2.88 -23.45
CA ARG A 335 1.56 -3.68 -22.42
C ARG A 335 0.07 -3.66 -22.62
N GLN A 336 -0.58 -4.76 -22.28
CA GLN A 336 -2.02 -4.84 -22.23
C GLN A 336 -2.44 -5.68 -21.04
N THR A 337 -3.41 -5.17 -20.27
CA THR A 337 -4.08 -5.91 -19.21
C THR A 337 -5.50 -6.18 -19.70
N GLN A 338 -5.92 -7.42 -19.65
CA GLN A 338 -7.32 -7.83 -19.91
C GLN A 338 -7.93 -8.26 -18.59
N VAL A 339 -9.14 -7.81 -18.30
CA VAL A 339 -9.87 -8.11 -17.06
C VAL A 339 -11.17 -8.78 -17.41
N LYS A 340 -11.46 -9.91 -16.75
CA LYS A 340 -12.72 -10.65 -16.86
C LYS A 340 -13.37 -10.73 -15.50
N TYR A 341 -14.69 -10.64 -15.49
CA TYR A 341 -15.52 -10.72 -14.29
C TYR A 341 -16.44 -11.91 -14.41
N SER A 342 -16.53 -12.70 -13.36
CA SER A 342 -17.46 -13.82 -13.25
C SER A 342 -18.28 -13.66 -11.99
N TYR A 343 -19.59 -13.83 -12.12
CA TYR A 343 -20.55 -13.78 -11.02
C TYR A 343 -21.09 -15.18 -10.80
N HIS A 344 -20.99 -15.71 -9.60
CA HIS A 344 -21.52 -17.01 -9.23
C HIS A 344 -22.84 -16.80 -8.50
N THR A 345 -23.93 -17.27 -9.05
CA THR A 345 -25.21 -17.33 -8.34
C THR A 345 -25.27 -18.60 -7.50
N SER A 346 -25.77 -18.51 -6.29
CA SER A 346 -25.85 -19.61 -5.31
C SER A 346 -26.66 -20.84 -5.74
N ASN A 347 -27.21 -20.86 -6.97
CA ASN A 347 -28.02 -21.97 -7.52
C ASN A 347 -27.27 -22.78 -8.58
N GLY A 348 -25.94 -22.70 -8.66
CA GLY A 348 -25.16 -23.28 -9.74
C GLY A 348 -23.88 -24.02 -9.31
N LEU A 349 -23.83 -24.58 -8.11
CA LEU A 349 -22.84 -25.58 -7.70
C LEU A 349 -23.53 -26.83 -7.24
#